data_19716f0dd7380c96ac38c284f32575bc
#
_entry.id   19716f0dd7380c96ac38c284f32575bc
#
_cell.length_a   1.000
_cell.length_b   1.000
_cell.length_c   1.000
_cell.angle_alpha   90.00
_cell.angle_beta   90.00
_cell.angle_gamma   90.00
#
_symmetry.space_group_name_H-M   'P 1'
#
loop_
_entity.id
_entity.type
_entity.pdbx_description
1 polymer ?
#
loop_
_entity_poly.entity_id
_entity_poly.type
_entity_poly.pdbx_seq_one_letter_code
_entity_poly.pdbx_strand_id
1 'polypeptide(L)'
;MQLTRLQRLGFATLLVAGLTGCTTYIDVSSDPEGALITDPTGAVVYGYAPVSVPFDQDVLKANAIPGRCPEVPGFMAKWPSGATALTASPLPVCDLTHGLHVMLTRPKDAPGLDQDLTWALKRAQERARIAEAERDRMQLYLDNPWGPYWMRPWPSPAWVVMPY
;
A
#
# COMPACT_ATOMS: atom_id res chain seq x y z
N MET A 1 2.75 -51.48 -9.18
CA MET A 1 2.28 -50.58 -8.09
C MET A 1 3.15 -49.34 -7.94
N GLN A 2 3.63 -48.70 -9.00
CA GLN A 2 4.49 -47.47 -8.95
C GLN A 2 3.89 -46.24 -9.62
N LEU A 3 2.74 -46.34 -10.26
CA LEU A 3 2.11 -45.20 -10.97
C LEU A 3 1.38 -44.19 -10.06
N THR A 4 1.09 -44.56 -8.83
CA THR A 4 0.31 -43.69 -7.92
C THR A 4 1.10 -42.59 -7.22
N ARG A 5 2.42 -42.68 -7.16
CA ARG A 5 3.26 -41.64 -6.51
C ARG A 5 3.57 -40.44 -7.41
N LEU A 6 3.71 -40.65 -8.71
CA LEU A 6 3.96 -39.58 -9.70
C LEU A 6 2.72 -38.70 -9.92
N GLN A 7 1.51 -39.25 -9.83
CA GLN A 7 0.26 -38.50 -9.95
C GLN A 7 0.01 -37.58 -8.75
N ARG A 8 0.47 -37.93 -7.57
CA ARG A 8 0.29 -37.09 -6.35
C ARG A 8 1.24 -35.88 -6.32
N LEU A 9 2.42 -35.98 -6.92
CA LEU A 9 3.38 -34.87 -7.03
C LEU A 9 2.95 -33.82 -8.07
N GLY A 10 2.29 -34.24 -9.16
CA GLY A 10 1.79 -33.34 -10.20
C GLY A 10 0.60 -32.46 -9.75
N PHE A 11 -0.21 -32.95 -8.80
CA PHE A 11 -1.38 -32.20 -8.30
C PHE A 11 -0.99 -31.12 -7.29
N ALA A 12 0.08 -31.30 -6.52
CA ALA A 12 0.55 -30.32 -5.54
C ALA A 12 1.23 -29.11 -6.21
N THR A 13 1.85 -29.28 -7.37
CA THR A 13 2.53 -28.18 -8.10
C THR A 13 1.56 -27.26 -8.85
N LEU A 14 0.37 -27.73 -9.21
CA LEU A 14 -0.64 -26.92 -9.92
C LEU A 14 -1.38 -25.94 -8.98
N LEU A 15 -1.41 -26.20 -7.67
CA LEU A 15 -2.14 -25.33 -6.72
C LEU A 15 -1.38 -24.06 -6.32
N VAL A 16 -0.09 -23.96 -6.58
CA VAL A 16 0.74 -22.79 -6.20
C VAL A 16 0.77 -21.70 -7.27
N ALA A 17 0.39 -22.00 -8.50
CA ALA A 17 0.46 -21.05 -9.63
C ALA A 17 -0.71 -20.04 -9.67
N GLY A 18 -1.69 -20.12 -8.78
CA GLY A 18 -2.93 -19.32 -8.82
C GLY A 18 -2.97 -18.07 -7.93
N LEU A 19 -1.89 -17.70 -7.23
CA LEU A 19 -1.93 -16.66 -6.20
C LEU A 19 -1.24 -15.34 -6.56
N THR A 20 -0.87 -15.12 -7.81
CA THR A 20 -0.33 -13.83 -8.27
C THR A 20 -1.46 -12.94 -8.81
N GLY A 21 -2.35 -12.50 -7.97
CA GLY A 21 -3.29 -11.44 -8.30
C GLY A 21 -2.53 -10.11 -8.43
N CYS A 22 -2.61 -9.43 -9.59
CA CYS A 22 -2.11 -8.07 -9.72
C CYS A 22 -3.01 -7.12 -8.91
N THR A 23 -2.41 -6.24 -8.11
CA THR A 23 -3.13 -5.24 -7.31
C THR A 23 -2.89 -3.86 -7.90
N THR A 24 -3.96 -3.10 -8.07
CA THR A 24 -3.92 -1.67 -8.39
C THR A 24 -4.13 -0.89 -7.11
N TYR A 25 -3.31 0.15 -6.91
CA TYR A 25 -3.45 1.04 -5.75
C TYR A 25 -4.06 2.36 -6.18
N ILE A 26 -4.97 2.87 -5.36
CA ILE A 26 -5.48 4.24 -5.48
C ILE A 26 -4.95 5.00 -4.27
N ASP A 27 -4.09 5.99 -4.54
CA ASP A 27 -3.52 6.84 -3.51
C ASP A 27 -4.44 8.02 -3.25
N VAL A 28 -5.01 8.05 -2.05
CA VAL A 28 -5.95 9.10 -1.64
C VAL A 28 -5.28 10.02 -0.65
N SER A 29 -5.17 11.29 -1.01
CA SER A 29 -4.65 12.35 -0.17
C SER A 29 -5.73 13.39 0.17
N SER A 30 -5.50 14.21 1.18
CA SER A 30 -6.41 15.28 1.58
C SER A 30 -5.67 16.57 1.85
N ASP A 31 -6.34 17.69 1.63
CA ASP A 31 -5.85 19.05 1.98
C ASP A 31 -6.91 19.80 2.81
N PRO A 32 -6.61 20.10 4.11
CA PRO A 32 -5.44 19.69 4.91
C PRO A 32 -5.32 18.17 5.07
N GLU A 33 -4.07 17.70 5.27
CA GLU A 33 -3.80 16.28 5.47
C GLU A 33 -4.48 15.71 6.73
N GLY A 34 -4.66 14.38 6.75
CA GLY A 34 -5.14 13.67 7.92
C GLY A 34 -6.65 13.55 8.02
N ALA A 35 -7.40 13.83 6.93
CA ALA A 35 -8.82 13.47 6.88
C ALA A 35 -9.00 11.96 6.93
N LEU A 36 -10.08 11.51 7.56
CA LEU A 36 -10.51 10.11 7.53
C LEU A 36 -11.10 9.81 6.17
N ILE A 37 -10.53 8.82 5.47
CA ILE A 37 -11.00 8.38 4.15
C ILE A 37 -11.91 7.18 4.31
N THR A 38 -13.09 7.28 3.73
CA THR A 38 -14.11 6.22 3.71
C THR A 38 -14.66 6.03 2.30
N ASP A 39 -15.49 5.01 2.11
CA ASP A 39 -16.36 4.94 0.95
C ASP A 39 -17.41 6.08 1.00
N PRO A 40 -18.14 6.38 -0.10
CA PRO A 40 -19.12 7.48 -0.13
C PRO A 40 -20.25 7.35 0.90
N THR A 41 -20.52 6.14 1.38
CA THR A 41 -21.57 5.86 2.38
C THR A 41 -21.08 5.99 3.81
N GLY A 42 -19.76 6.01 4.01
CA GLY A 42 -19.12 5.98 5.33
C GLY A 42 -19.07 4.60 5.99
N ALA A 43 -19.51 3.55 5.29
CA ALA A 43 -19.56 2.19 5.84
C ALA A 43 -18.19 1.51 5.87
N VAL A 44 -17.35 1.76 4.87
CA VAL A 44 -15.99 1.21 4.79
C VAL A 44 -14.99 2.29 5.12
N VAL A 45 -14.12 2.05 6.09
CA VAL A 45 -13.05 2.96 6.50
C VAL A 45 -11.72 2.47 5.93
N TYR A 46 -11.07 3.30 5.12
CA TYR A 46 -9.75 2.98 4.54
C TYR A 46 -8.58 3.46 5.42
N GLY A 47 -8.77 4.54 6.17
CA GLY A 47 -7.74 5.10 7.04
C GLY A 47 -7.65 6.62 6.96
N TYR A 48 -6.58 7.17 7.51
CA TYR A 48 -6.32 8.62 7.42
C TYR A 48 -5.43 8.94 6.23
N ALA A 49 -5.77 10.00 5.50
CA ALA A 49 -4.96 10.49 4.37
C ALA A 49 -3.55 10.95 4.83
N PRO A 50 -2.51 10.68 4.02
CA PRO A 50 -2.55 9.91 2.78
C PRO A 50 -2.70 8.40 3.04
N VAL A 51 -3.46 7.71 2.20
CA VAL A 51 -3.70 6.26 2.28
C VAL A 51 -3.75 5.65 0.88
N SER A 52 -3.12 4.47 0.71
CA SER A 52 -3.17 3.68 -0.52
C SER A 52 -4.21 2.58 -0.37
N VAL A 53 -5.25 2.60 -1.20
CA VAL A 53 -6.35 1.65 -1.18
C VAL A 53 -6.13 0.60 -2.27
N PRO A 54 -5.96 -0.69 -1.91
CA PRO A 54 -5.74 -1.75 -2.88
C PRO A 54 -7.05 -2.22 -3.53
N PHE A 55 -6.99 -2.46 -4.84
CA PHE A 55 -8.06 -3.09 -5.63
C PHE A 55 -7.49 -4.23 -6.45
N ASP A 56 -8.21 -5.34 -6.50
CA ASP A 56 -7.85 -6.48 -7.32
C ASP A 56 -8.08 -6.16 -8.81
N GLN A 57 -7.01 -6.24 -9.63
CA GLN A 57 -7.10 -5.91 -11.06
C GLN A 57 -8.02 -6.85 -11.83
N ASP A 58 -8.05 -8.12 -11.46
CA ASP A 58 -8.86 -9.10 -12.19
C ASP A 58 -10.34 -8.87 -11.92
N VAL A 59 -10.68 -8.49 -10.69
CA VAL A 59 -12.04 -8.07 -10.33
C VAL A 59 -12.43 -6.78 -11.07
N LEU A 60 -11.53 -5.80 -11.13
CA LEU A 60 -11.78 -4.56 -11.86
C LEU A 60 -12.01 -4.80 -13.35
N LYS A 61 -11.16 -5.64 -13.98
CA LYS A 61 -11.26 -5.99 -15.40
C LYS A 61 -12.53 -6.78 -15.70
N ALA A 62 -12.90 -7.72 -14.82
CA ALA A 62 -14.10 -8.55 -15.00
C ALA A 62 -15.40 -7.73 -14.94
N ASN A 63 -15.42 -6.66 -14.15
CA ASN A 63 -16.56 -5.77 -14.00
C ASN A 63 -16.54 -4.58 -14.97
N ALA A 64 -15.50 -4.43 -15.79
CA ALA A 64 -15.38 -3.33 -16.72
C ALA A 64 -16.35 -3.48 -17.90
N ILE A 65 -17.00 -2.38 -18.28
CA ILE A 65 -17.80 -2.32 -19.49
C ILE A 65 -16.85 -2.28 -20.70
N PRO A 66 -17.04 -3.09 -21.75
CA PRO A 66 -16.20 -3.07 -22.94
C PRO A 66 -16.02 -1.65 -23.51
N GLY A 67 -14.77 -1.24 -23.71
CA GLY A 67 -14.42 0.09 -24.23
C GLY A 67 -14.47 1.23 -23.21
N ARG A 68 -14.68 0.93 -21.92
CA ARG A 68 -14.60 1.90 -20.82
C ARG A 68 -13.54 1.51 -19.81
N CYS A 69 -13.02 2.50 -19.07
CA CYS A 69 -12.15 2.24 -17.93
C CYS A 69 -12.94 1.49 -16.84
N PRO A 70 -12.32 0.56 -16.12
CA PRO A 70 -12.89 0.01 -14.89
C PRO A 70 -13.22 1.12 -13.90
N GLU A 71 -14.23 0.87 -13.10
CA GLU A 71 -14.76 1.84 -12.14
C GLU A 71 -14.65 1.30 -10.71
N VAL A 72 -14.36 2.18 -9.77
CA VAL A 72 -14.36 1.89 -8.34
C VAL A 72 -15.36 2.81 -7.63
N PRO A 73 -15.84 2.45 -6.43
CA PRO A 73 -16.54 3.39 -5.58
C PRO A 73 -15.69 4.63 -5.34
N GLY A 74 -16.33 5.80 -5.29
CA GLY A 74 -15.65 7.02 -4.92
C GLY A 74 -15.17 7.02 -3.48
N PHE A 75 -14.56 8.13 -3.05
CA PHE A 75 -14.04 8.31 -1.70
C PHE A 75 -14.68 9.53 -1.04
N MET A 76 -14.86 9.43 0.26
CA MET A 76 -15.24 10.54 1.13
C MET A 76 -14.12 10.84 2.10
N ALA A 77 -13.70 12.10 2.16
CA ALA A 77 -12.82 12.61 3.21
C ALA A 77 -13.65 13.30 4.28
N LYS A 78 -13.38 13.00 5.54
CA LYS A 78 -14.00 13.63 6.71
C LYS A 78 -12.91 14.17 7.64
N TRP A 79 -12.90 15.49 7.84
CA TRP A 79 -11.99 16.17 8.75
C TRP A 79 -12.53 16.16 10.20
N PRO A 80 -11.66 16.38 11.20
CA PRO A 80 -12.07 16.45 12.61
C PRO A 80 -13.12 17.52 12.91
N SER A 81 -13.13 18.63 12.15
CA SER A 81 -14.16 19.68 12.26
C SER A 81 -15.56 19.21 11.83
N GLY A 82 -15.64 18.03 11.20
CA GLY A 82 -16.86 17.53 10.57
C GLY A 82 -17.03 17.95 9.12
N ALA A 83 -16.12 18.75 8.56
CA ALA A 83 -16.10 19.07 7.14
C ALA A 83 -15.93 17.78 6.31
N THR A 84 -16.58 17.69 5.15
CA THR A 84 -16.54 16.54 4.26
C THR A 84 -16.29 16.97 2.82
N ALA A 85 -15.62 16.10 2.05
CA ALA A 85 -15.49 16.22 0.61
C ALA A 85 -15.66 14.85 -0.03
N LEU A 86 -16.17 14.81 -1.24
CA LEU A 86 -16.47 13.59 -2.00
C LEU A 86 -15.81 13.65 -3.37
N THR A 87 -15.32 12.51 -3.84
CA THR A 87 -14.99 12.34 -5.26
C THR A 87 -16.24 12.05 -6.09
N ALA A 88 -16.08 12.01 -7.41
CA ALA A 88 -17.09 11.36 -8.25
C ALA A 88 -17.28 9.89 -7.80
N SER A 89 -18.50 9.37 -7.95
CA SER A 89 -18.81 7.96 -7.68
C SER A 89 -19.82 7.51 -8.73
N PRO A 90 -19.49 6.55 -9.61
CA PRO A 90 -18.22 5.80 -9.65
C PRO A 90 -17.02 6.63 -10.13
N LEU A 91 -15.80 6.20 -9.78
CA LEU A 91 -14.53 6.80 -10.17
C LEU A 91 -13.83 5.93 -11.21
N PRO A 92 -13.58 6.41 -12.45
CA PRO A 92 -12.91 5.62 -13.48
C PRO A 92 -11.41 5.49 -13.21
N VAL A 93 -10.86 4.27 -13.37
CA VAL A 93 -9.43 3.95 -13.21
C VAL A 93 -8.91 3.37 -14.52
N CYS A 94 -8.36 4.23 -15.39
CA CYS A 94 -7.91 3.80 -16.71
C CYS A 94 -6.52 3.17 -16.72
N ASP A 95 -5.65 3.55 -15.80
CA ASP A 95 -4.32 2.97 -15.64
C ASP A 95 -4.30 2.02 -14.45
N LEU A 96 -4.40 0.73 -14.72
CA LEU A 96 -4.35 -0.29 -13.67
C LEU A 96 -2.93 -0.61 -13.20
N THR A 97 -1.92 -0.18 -13.95
CA THR A 97 -0.51 -0.47 -13.64
C THR A 97 0.04 0.54 -12.64
N HIS A 98 -0.20 1.81 -12.88
CA HIS A 98 0.27 2.91 -12.01
C HIS A 98 -0.80 3.35 -11.00
N GLY A 99 -2.05 2.91 -11.20
CA GLY A 99 -3.16 3.28 -10.34
C GLY A 99 -3.66 4.71 -10.58
N LEU A 100 -4.20 5.32 -9.53
CA LEU A 100 -4.77 6.65 -9.58
C LEU A 100 -4.38 7.43 -8.32
N HIS A 101 -4.02 8.70 -8.49
CA HIS A 101 -3.85 9.62 -7.37
C HIS A 101 -5.05 10.55 -7.26
N VAL A 102 -5.66 10.60 -6.08
CA VAL A 102 -6.86 11.39 -5.79
C VAL A 102 -6.56 12.37 -4.66
N MET A 103 -6.83 13.65 -4.89
CA MET A 103 -6.73 14.70 -3.88
C MET A 103 -8.12 15.18 -3.49
N LEU A 104 -8.48 15.08 -2.21
CA LEU A 104 -9.71 15.62 -1.65
C LEU A 104 -9.42 16.91 -0.90
N THR A 105 -9.94 18.02 -1.41
CA THR A 105 -9.74 19.34 -0.80
C THR A 105 -10.93 19.69 0.08
N ARG A 106 -10.64 20.15 1.29
CA ARG A 106 -11.64 20.62 2.24
C ARG A 106 -12.42 21.82 1.64
N PRO A 107 -13.75 21.85 1.80
CA PRO A 107 -14.53 23.02 1.40
C PRO A 107 -14.09 24.28 2.16
N LYS A 108 -13.86 25.38 1.43
CA LYS A 108 -13.34 26.63 2.00
C LYS A 108 -14.29 27.24 3.03
N ASP A 109 -15.59 27.08 2.80
CA ASP A 109 -16.65 27.67 3.64
C ASP A 109 -17.00 26.83 4.87
N ALA A 110 -16.42 25.62 5.00
CA ALA A 110 -16.69 24.79 6.15
C ALA A 110 -16.04 25.39 7.42
N PRO A 111 -16.72 25.39 8.58
CA PRO A 111 -16.16 25.92 9.82
C PRO A 111 -15.08 24.99 10.39
N GLY A 112 -14.24 25.49 11.30
CA GLY A 112 -13.27 24.67 12.06
C GLY A 112 -11.97 24.37 11.33
N LEU A 113 -11.52 25.25 10.40
CA LEU A 113 -10.25 25.10 9.71
C LEU A 113 -9.07 24.98 10.69
N ASP A 114 -9.04 25.77 11.75
CA ASP A 114 -7.94 25.73 12.74
C ASP A 114 -7.81 24.36 13.42
N GLN A 115 -8.94 23.72 13.69
CA GLN A 115 -8.98 22.36 14.25
C GLN A 115 -8.38 21.36 13.26
N ASP A 116 -8.72 21.48 11.98
CA ASP A 116 -8.24 20.57 10.94
C ASP A 116 -6.74 20.78 10.68
N LEU A 117 -6.25 22.01 10.65
CA LEU A 117 -4.83 22.33 10.52
C LEU A 117 -4.01 21.83 11.72
N THR A 118 -4.53 22.02 12.94
CA THR A 118 -3.89 21.51 14.17
C THR A 118 -3.77 19.99 14.13
N TRP A 119 -4.81 19.31 13.67
CA TRP A 119 -4.80 17.86 13.48
C TRP A 119 -3.80 17.43 12.42
N ALA A 120 -3.78 18.09 11.26
CA ALA A 120 -2.84 17.82 10.18
C ALA A 120 -1.39 17.94 10.65
N LEU A 121 -1.07 19.00 11.39
CA LEU A 121 0.26 19.20 11.96
C LEU A 121 0.65 18.08 12.93
N LYS A 122 -0.25 17.69 13.82
CA LYS A 122 -0.02 16.58 14.76
C LYS A 122 0.24 15.27 14.02
N ARG A 123 -0.53 14.97 12.97
CA ARG A 123 -0.34 13.79 12.14
C ARG A 123 0.98 13.80 11.40
N ALA A 124 1.38 14.95 10.84
CA ALA A 124 2.66 15.12 10.17
C ALA A 124 3.84 14.90 11.13
N GLN A 125 3.78 15.46 12.33
CA GLN A 125 4.78 15.25 13.38
C GLN A 125 4.89 13.79 13.80
N GLU A 126 3.77 13.09 13.93
CA GLU A 126 3.76 11.67 14.28
C GLU A 126 4.41 10.81 13.19
N ARG A 127 4.10 11.07 11.92
CA ARG A 127 4.76 10.38 10.80
C ARG A 127 6.26 10.66 10.74
N ALA A 128 6.67 11.91 10.98
CA ALA A 128 8.08 12.27 11.04
C ALA A 128 8.81 11.47 12.13
N ARG A 129 8.24 11.37 13.33
CA ARG A 129 8.82 10.58 14.43
C ARG A 129 8.94 9.11 14.11
N ILE A 130 7.92 8.53 13.45
CA ILE A 130 7.96 7.12 13.03
C ILE A 130 9.07 6.92 12.00
N ALA A 131 9.17 7.81 10.99
CA ALA A 131 10.20 7.73 9.97
C ALA A 131 11.62 7.90 10.54
N GLU A 132 11.82 8.76 11.54
CA GLU A 132 13.09 8.89 12.27
C GLU A 132 13.43 7.61 13.03
N ALA A 133 12.49 7.06 13.77
CA ALA A 133 12.68 5.81 14.52
C ALA A 133 13.00 4.62 13.59
N GLU A 134 12.41 4.57 12.41
CA GLU A 134 12.74 3.55 11.40
C GLU A 134 14.15 3.73 10.83
N ARG A 135 14.58 4.97 10.57
CA ARG A 135 15.94 5.29 10.13
C ARG A 135 16.97 4.88 11.19
N ASP A 136 16.74 5.25 12.44
CA ASP A 136 17.62 4.91 13.56
C ASP A 136 17.73 3.40 13.72
N ARG A 137 16.62 2.67 13.61
CA ARG A 137 16.60 1.20 13.64
C ARG A 137 17.43 0.63 12.48
N MET A 138 17.31 1.18 11.28
CA MET A 138 18.05 0.72 10.11
C MET A 138 19.55 1.02 10.26
N GLN A 139 19.93 2.18 10.81
CA GLN A 139 21.32 2.51 11.12
C GLN A 139 21.91 1.55 12.15
N LEU A 140 21.22 1.29 13.27
CA LEU A 140 21.66 0.31 14.25
C LEU A 140 21.87 -1.09 13.64
N TYR A 141 21.09 -1.42 12.62
CA TYR A 141 21.24 -2.69 11.91
C TYR A 141 22.46 -2.71 10.99
N LEU A 142 22.79 -1.58 10.35
CA LEU A 142 23.96 -1.43 9.48
C LEU A 142 25.27 -1.31 10.29
N ASP A 143 25.23 -0.60 11.42
CA ASP A 143 26.39 -0.37 12.29
C ASP A 143 26.70 -1.57 13.21
N ASN A 144 25.82 -2.59 13.21
CA ASN A 144 26.05 -3.79 13.99
C ASN A 144 27.13 -4.66 13.33
N PRO A 145 28.36 -4.76 13.91
CA PRO A 145 29.45 -5.57 13.35
C PRO A 145 29.10 -7.07 13.26
N TRP A 146 28.04 -7.49 13.91
CA TRP A 146 27.46 -8.82 13.89
C TRP A 146 26.23 -8.90 12.98
N GLY A 147 26.12 -8.01 11.97
CA GLY A 147 25.01 -8.01 11.01
C GLY A 147 24.58 -9.43 10.63
N PRO A 148 23.37 -9.65 10.11
CA PRO A 148 22.80 -10.99 9.95
C PRO A 148 23.84 -11.92 9.32
N TYR A 149 24.09 -13.04 9.97
CA TYR A 149 25.10 -14.06 9.59
C TYR A 149 25.00 -14.51 8.12
N TRP A 150 23.91 -14.27 7.47
CA TRP A 150 23.57 -14.58 6.07
C TRP A 150 24.10 -13.54 5.06
N MET A 151 24.48 -12.34 5.48
CA MET A 151 25.13 -11.34 4.62
C MET A 151 26.67 -11.37 4.67
N ARG A 152 27.27 -12.24 5.48
CA ARG A 152 28.71 -12.46 5.40
C ARG A 152 29.02 -13.23 4.12
N PRO A 153 29.81 -12.67 3.19
CA PRO A 153 30.39 -13.50 2.13
C PRO A 153 31.08 -14.66 2.81
N TRP A 154 30.75 -15.88 2.41
CA TRP A 154 31.46 -17.06 2.89
C TRP A 154 32.94 -16.81 2.67
N PRO A 155 33.82 -16.99 3.68
CA PRO A 155 35.27 -16.87 3.45
C PRO A 155 35.63 -17.85 2.33
N SER A 156 36.15 -17.30 1.23
CA SER A 156 36.67 -18.12 0.14
C SER A 156 37.68 -19.09 0.75
N PRO A 157 37.62 -20.41 0.48
CA PRO A 157 38.62 -21.32 0.96
C PRO A 157 39.99 -20.85 0.45
N ALA A 158 40.86 -20.44 1.39
CA ALA A 158 42.21 -20.14 1.08
C ALA A 158 42.83 -21.41 0.47
N TRP A 159 43.22 -21.33 -0.79
CA TRP A 159 43.99 -22.39 -1.43
C TRP A 159 45.26 -22.56 -0.65
N VAL A 160 45.35 -23.65 0.08
CA VAL A 160 46.59 -24.06 0.74
C VAL A 160 47.57 -24.44 -0.36
N VAL A 161 48.48 -23.54 -0.66
CA VAL A 161 49.64 -23.85 -1.51
C VAL A 161 50.57 -24.72 -0.67
N MET A 162 50.58 -26.02 -0.91
CA MET A 162 51.61 -26.92 -0.37
C MET A 162 52.94 -26.65 -1.09
N PRO A 163 54.01 -26.31 -0.36
CA PRO A 163 55.33 -26.25 -0.98
C PRO A 163 55.80 -27.68 -1.29
N TYR A 164 56.37 -27.83 -2.50
CA TYR A 164 57.12 -29.02 -2.90
C TYR A 164 58.44 -29.09 -2.14
#